data_4a66c48daa60a9d5e02e14bc585a8183
#
_entry.id   4a66c48daa60a9d5e02e14bc585a8183
#
_cell.length_a   1.000
_cell.length_b   1.000
_cell.length_c   1.000
_cell.angle_alpha   90.00
_cell.angle_beta   90.00
_cell.angle_gamma   90.00
#
_symmetry.space_group_name_H-M   'P 1'
#
loop_
_entity.id
_entity.type
_entity.pdbx_description
1 polymer ?
#
loop_
_entity_poly.entity_id
_entity_poly.type
_entity_poly.pdbx_seq_one_letter_code
_entity_poly.pdbx_strand_id
1 'polypeptide(L)'
;MAKIYDNGILKIEYYYNDKFEFHKEHGPAKIFYYPNGKIEKECWYKNNKLHKKDGPAVIKYDINGKIIEEFYFLNGIEVTDSLILFKIIKNSNKSQ
;
A
#
# COMPACT_ATOMS: atom_id res chain seq x y z
N MET A 1 8.06 2.63 -13.66
CA MET A 1 6.79 3.15 -13.13
C MET A 1 5.79 3.27 -14.25
N ALA A 2 4.52 2.91 -13.99
CA ALA A 2 3.47 2.96 -15.00
C ALA A 2 2.21 3.61 -14.43
N LYS A 3 1.43 4.23 -15.32
CA LYS A 3 0.18 4.90 -14.96
C LYS A 3 -0.91 4.45 -15.91
N ILE A 4 -2.09 4.18 -15.37
CA ILE A 4 -3.27 3.80 -16.15
C ILE A 4 -4.30 4.92 -16.04
N TYR A 5 -4.78 5.38 -17.19
CA TYR A 5 -5.78 6.46 -17.29
C TYR A 5 -7.07 5.91 -17.90
N ASP A 6 -8.18 6.55 -17.53
CA ASP A 6 -9.48 6.31 -18.13
C ASP A 6 -10.10 7.67 -18.43
N ASN A 7 -10.39 7.96 -19.73
CA ASN A 7 -10.90 9.24 -20.20
C ASN A 7 -10.05 10.42 -19.71
N GLY A 8 -8.70 10.26 -19.70
CA GLY A 8 -7.77 11.29 -19.27
C GLY A 8 -7.64 11.44 -17.76
N ILE A 9 -8.33 10.63 -16.97
CA ILE A 9 -8.28 10.68 -15.51
C ILE A 9 -7.39 9.55 -15.01
N LEU A 10 -6.40 9.89 -14.17
CA LEU A 10 -5.50 8.89 -13.60
C LEU A 10 -6.28 7.95 -12.67
N LYS A 11 -6.16 6.65 -12.92
CA LYS A 11 -6.83 5.61 -12.15
C LYS A 11 -5.89 4.82 -11.26
N ILE A 12 -4.76 4.38 -11.83
CA ILE A 12 -3.80 3.50 -11.13
C ILE A 12 -2.40 3.96 -11.46
N GLU A 13 -1.56 3.95 -10.44
CA GLU A 13 -0.14 4.22 -10.56
C GLU A 13 0.57 3.02 -9.94
N TYR A 14 1.57 2.44 -10.62
CA TYR A 14 2.30 1.32 -10.03
C TYR A 14 3.77 1.35 -10.37
N TYR A 15 4.56 0.73 -9.50
CA TYR A 15 6.02 0.68 -9.54
C TYR A 15 6.45 -0.78 -9.57
N TYR A 16 7.54 -1.06 -10.26
CA TYR A 16 8.04 -2.43 -10.43
C TYR A 16 9.57 -2.44 -10.47
N ASN A 17 10.13 -3.63 -10.18
CA ASN A 17 11.57 -3.84 -10.24
C ASN A 17 11.99 -4.33 -11.65
N ASP A 18 13.26 -4.69 -11.80
CA ASP A 18 13.82 -5.13 -13.10
C ASP A 18 13.19 -6.42 -13.61
N LYS A 19 12.53 -7.19 -12.75
CA LYS A 19 11.82 -8.41 -13.12
C LYS A 19 10.35 -8.17 -13.41
N PHE A 20 9.91 -6.90 -13.44
CA PHE A 20 8.52 -6.49 -13.62
C PHE A 20 7.58 -7.00 -12.51
N GLU A 21 8.13 -7.17 -11.31
CA GLU A 21 7.36 -7.48 -10.12
C GLU A 21 6.97 -6.19 -9.40
N PHE A 22 5.76 -6.11 -8.84
CA PHE A 22 5.39 -4.93 -8.05
C PHE A 22 6.39 -4.74 -6.92
N HIS A 23 6.99 -3.54 -6.86
CA HIS A 23 8.06 -3.27 -5.90
C HIS A 23 8.33 -1.78 -5.80
N LYS A 24 8.51 -1.29 -4.57
CA LYS A 24 9.03 0.05 -4.31
C LYS A 24 9.73 0.03 -2.96
N GLU A 25 10.93 0.62 -2.89
CA GLU A 25 11.72 0.60 -1.66
C GLU A 25 11.08 1.46 -0.55
N HIS A 26 10.62 2.65 -0.89
CA HIS A 26 10.08 3.60 0.09
C HIS A 26 8.77 4.16 -0.42
N GLY A 27 7.70 3.44 -0.18
CA GLY A 27 6.38 3.89 -0.58
C GLY A 27 5.50 2.76 -1.10
N PRO A 28 4.23 3.05 -1.36
CA PRO A 28 3.34 2.06 -1.95
C PRO A 28 3.73 1.81 -3.40
N ALA A 29 3.73 0.53 -3.79
CA ALA A 29 4.06 0.13 -5.15
C ALA A 29 2.85 0.20 -6.08
N LYS A 30 1.64 0.26 -5.54
CA LYS A 30 0.42 0.35 -6.32
C LYS A 30 -0.54 1.30 -5.63
N ILE A 31 -1.03 2.31 -6.38
CA ILE A 31 -1.91 3.34 -5.84
C ILE A 31 -3.12 3.44 -6.76
N PHE A 32 -4.31 3.34 -6.18
CA PHE A 32 -5.58 3.54 -6.88
C PHE A 32 -6.14 4.90 -6.52
N TYR A 33 -6.74 5.57 -7.49
CA TYR A 33 -7.28 6.91 -7.30
C TYR A 33 -8.78 6.97 -7.60
N TYR A 34 -9.48 7.78 -6.83
CA TYR A 34 -10.85 8.17 -7.15
C TYR A 34 -10.84 9.18 -8.30
N PRO A 35 -11.98 9.36 -9.01
CA PRO A 35 -12.06 10.36 -10.08
C PRO A 35 -11.72 11.78 -9.64
N ASN A 36 -11.89 12.11 -8.36
CA ASN A 36 -11.54 13.43 -7.83
C ASN A 36 -10.04 13.63 -7.58
N GLY A 37 -9.22 12.63 -7.91
CA GLY A 37 -7.76 12.69 -7.73
C GLY A 37 -7.27 12.26 -6.37
N LYS A 38 -8.16 12.00 -5.41
CA LYS A 38 -7.74 11.51 -4.09
C LYS A 38 -7.46 10.02 -4.13
N ILE A 39 -6.61 9.56 -3.22
CA ILE A 39 -6.22 8.17 -3.16
C ILE A 39 -7.39 7.32 -2.64
N GLU A 40 -7.69 6.23 -3.36
CA GLU A 40 -8.67 5.22 -2.95
C GLU A 40 -8.01 4.10 -2.16
N LYS A 41 -6.83 3.65 -2.61
CA LYS A 41 -6.15 2.51 -1.98
C LYS A 41 -4.65 2.59 -2.24
N GLU A 42 -3.87 2.28 -1.21
CA GLU A 42 -2.42 2.15 -1.32
C GLU A 42 -2.03 0.71 -0.98
N CYS A 43 -1.15 0.12 -1.79
CA CYS A 43 -0.66 -1.23 -1.56
C CYS A 43 0.86 -1.23 -1.58
N TRP A 44 1.47 -1.70 -0.50
CA TRP A 44 2.92 -1.80 -0.37
C TRP A 44 3.35 -3.20 -0.79
N TYR A 45 4.20 -3.26 -1.81
CA TYR A 45 4.73 -4.51 -2.34
C TYR A 45 6.25 -4.53 -2.26
N LYS A 46 6.80 -5.68 -1.98
CA LYS A 46 8.22 -5.95 -2.11
C LYS A 46 8.37 -7.25 -2.87
N ASN A 47 9.03 -7.19 -4.04
CA ASN A 47 9.23 -8.34 -4.91
C ASN A 47 7.94 -9.11 -5.14
N ASN A 48 6.91 -8.39 -5.57
CA ASN A 48 5.59 -8.92 -5.93
C ASN A 48 4.74 -9.48 -4.78
N LYS A 49 5.15 -9.22 -3.55
CA LYS A 49 4.40 -9.67 -2.36
C LYS A 49 3.99 -8.46 -1.53
N LEU A 50 2.75 -8.45 -1.06
CA LEU A 50 2.30 -7.43 -0.11
C LEU A 50 3.18 -7.51 1.13
N HIS A 51 3.79 -6.38 1.52
CA HIS A 51 4.74 -6.38 2.62
C HIS A 51 4.97 -4.97 3.15
N LYS A 52 4.88 -4.81 4.46
CA LYS A 52 5.37 -3.63 5.17
C LYS A 52 5.66 -4.03 6.61
N LYS A 53 6.90 -3.79 7.05
CA LYS A 53 7.34 -4.26 8.38
C LYS A 53 6.93 -3.33 9.51
N ASP A 54 6.55 -2.09 9.21
CA ASP A 54 6.30 -1.06 10.23
C ASP A 54 4.97 -0.34 10.06
N GLY A 55 4.00 -1.01 9.44
CA GLY A 55 2.68 -0.43 9.26
C GLY A 55 1.78 -1.31 8.40
N PRO A 56 0.59 -0.84 8.04
CA PRO A 56 -0.29 -1.58 7.16
C PRO A 56 0.25 -1.61 5.73
N ALA A 57 0.19 -2.77 5.09
CA ALA A 57 0.61 -2.94 3.71
C ALA A 57 -0.49 -2.53 2.71
N VAL A 58 -1.74 -2.56 3.13
CA VAL A 58 -2.88 -2.10 2.33
C VAL A 58 -3.69 -1.13 3.16
N ILE A 59 -3.94 0.06 2.60
CA ILE A 59 -4.76 1.09 3.24
C ILE A 59 -5.83 1.50 2.26
N LYS A 60 -7.09 1.49 2.69
CA LYS A 60 -8.23 1.98 1.91
C LYS A 60 -8.75 3.26 2.51
N TYR A 61 -9.08 4.21 1.64
CA TYR A 61 -9.58 5.53 2.02
C TYR A 61 -10.97 5.74 1.42
N ASP A 62 -11.79 6.55 2.10
CA ASP A 62 -13.04 7.01 1.50
C ASP A 62 -12.77 8.17 0.53
N ILE A 63 -13.81 8.65 -0.14
CA ILE A 63 -13.66 9.70 -1.16
C ILE A 63 -13.19 11.03 -0.59
N ASN A 64 -13.27 11.20 0.72
CA ASN A 64 -12.81 12.43 1.42
C ASN A 64 -11.39 12.29 1.97
N GLY A 65 -10.75 11.11 1.81
CA GLY A 65 -9.39 10.87 2.27
C GLY A 65 -9.29 10.26 3.67
N LYS A 66 -10.41 9.85 4.26
CA LYS A 66 -10.41 9.22 5.57
C LYS A 66 -10.11 7.73 5.42
N ILE A 67 -9.25 7.20 6.29
CA ILE A 67 -8.93 5.76 6.30
C ILE A 67 -10.16 4.98 6.75
N ILE A 68 -10.56 3.96 5.95
CA ILE A 68 -11.69 3.09 6.27
C ILE A 68 -11.27 1.66 6.54
N GLU A 69 -10.13 1.18 6.00
CA GLU A 69 -9.63 -0.17 6.25
C GLU A 69 -8.11 -0.19 6.17
N GLU A 70 -7.50 -1.04 7.02
CA GLU A 70 -6.07 -1.27 7.01
C GLU A 70 -5.80 -2.76 7.16
N PHE A 71 -4.88 -3.28 6.33
CA PHE A 71 -4.51 -4.70 6.36
C PHE A 71 -3.00 -4.81 6.47
N TYR A 72 -2.53 -5.71 7.33
CA TYR A 72 -1.12 -5.93 7.59
C TYR A 72 -0.64 -7.20 6.92
N PHE A 73 0.48 -7.13 6.21
CA PHE A 73 1.07 -8.26 5.51
C PHE A 73 2.58 -8.29 5.72
N LEU A 74 3.12 -9.49 5.89
CA LEU A 74 4.56 -9.74 5.88
C LEU A 74 4.82 -10.83 4.85
N ASN A 75 5.62 -10.49 3.83
CA ASN A 75 5.98 -11.39 2.75
C ASN A 75 4.79 -12.10 2.11
N GLY A 76 3.73 -11.34 1.84
CA GLY A 76 2.52 -11.84 1.18
C GLY A 76 1.52 -12.54 2.06
N ILE A 77 1.82 -12.68 3.35
CA ILE A 77 0.94 -13.38 4.30
C ILE A 77 0.26 -12.35 5.19
N GLU A 78 -1.06 -12.39 5.25
CA GLU A 78 -1.81 -11.48 6.11
C GLU A 78 -1.51 -11.75 7.58
N VAL A 79 -1.22 -10.69 8.33
CA VAL A 79 -0.90 -10.78 9.74
C VAL A 79 -2.16 -10.49 10.55
N THR A 80 -2.62 -11.50 11.30
CA THR A 80 -3.79 -11.37 12.18
C THR A 80 -3.42 -11.64 13.64
N ASP A 81 -2.19 -12.11 13.90
CA ASP A 81 -1.71 -12.37 15.26
C ASP A 81 -1.51 -11.07 16.03
N SER A 82 -2.13 -10.96 17.21
CA SER A 82 -2.13 -9.75 18.01
C SER A 82 -0.74 -9.29 18.44
N LEU A 83 0.15 -10.22 18.77
CA LEU A 83 1.50 -9.90 19.20
C LEU A 83 2.34 -9.35 18.05
N ILE A 84 2.19 -9.94 16.86
CA ILE A 84 2.91 -9.47 15.67
C ILE A 84 2.38 -8.10 15.27
N LEU A 85 1.06 -7.91 15.27
CA LEU A 85 0.44 -6.61 14.97
C LEU A 85 0.93 -5.54 15.95
N PHE A 86 1.02 -5.86 17.23
CA PHE A 86 1.52 -4.94 18.24
C PHE A 86 2.96 -4.49 17.92
N LYS A 87 3.81 -5.43 17.51
CA LYS A 87 5.20 -5.12 17.15
C LYS A 87 5.27 -4.22 15.92
N ILE A 88 4.45 -4.47 14.91
CA ILE A 88 4.40 -3.65 13.70
C ILE A 88 3.98 -2.22 14.05
N ILE A 89 2.93 -2.06 14.84
CA ILE A 89 2.43 -0.74 15.25
C ILE A 89 3.46 -0.02 16.10
N LYS A 90 4.13 -0.73 17.00
CA LYS A 90 5.18 -0.16 17.83
C LYS A 90 6.36 0.34 16.99
N ASN A 91 6.75 -0.41 15.97
CA ASN A 91 7.82 0.02 15.05
C ASN A 91 7.42 1.26 14.26
N SER A 92 6.17 1.34 13.83
CA SER A 92 5.64 2.54 13.16
C SER A 92 5.76 3.78 14.06
N ASN A 93 5.40 3.64 15.33
CA ASN A 93 5.49 4.74 16.30
C ASN A 93 6.95 5.16 16.54
N LYS A 94 7.89 4.22 16.53
CA LYS A 94 9.30 4.52 16.72
C LYS A 94 9.91 5.31 15.58
N SER A 95 9.38 5.18 14.38
CA SER A 95 9.91 5.90 13.23
C SER A 95 9.48 7.36 13.18
N GLN A 96 8.70 7.78 14.15
CA GLN A 96 8.31 9.17 14.34
C GLN A 96 9.20 9.83 15.37
#